data_d0c0de7ac472b7075c26cdaa06cd6527
#
_entry.id   d0c0de7ac472b7075c26cdaa06cd6527
#
_cell.length_a   1.000
_cell.length_b   1.000
_cell.length_c   1.000
_cell.angle_alpha   90.00
_cell.angle_beta   90.00
_cell.angle_gamma   90.00
#
_symmetry.space_group_name_H-M   'P 1'
#
loop_
_entity.id
_entity.type
_entity.pdbx_description
1 polymer ?
#
loop_
_entity_poly.entity_id
_entity_poly.type
_entity_poly.pdbx_seq_one_letter_code
_entity_poly.pdbx_strand_id
1 'polypeptide(L)'
;RWVPEVYDRLPSEGALILCDSIADAVTGAEWIQESTPERLEIKQVALAEIQESCVVEAIVASSTSGFMPSELQAGSARPEQLLVAHPYNPVYLLPIVEVVPSAVVPEETVQRAESLLTDIGMKPITLRAEIPAHVGDRLLEAVWREALWLIKDGVATTEQIDDLMTHGFGLRWAQKGLFETYRTAGGEAGMKHFLEQFGPCLQWPWTKLTDVPDLDDALIDRIVEQSDAQAAGRSVSELEEERDANLVAMLKALRQEDTAAGAFLNRLGRPLTNLAKHQE
;
A
#
# COMPACT_ATOMS: atom_id res chain seq x y z
N ARG A 1 -12.80 13.75 -5.93
CA ARG A 1 -12.87 14.11 -7.36
C ARG A 1 -12.72 12.93 -8.31
N TRP A 2 -11.81 12.00 -8.03
CA TRP A 2 -11.55 10.83 -8.90
C TRP A 2 -12.62 9.74 -8.77
N VAL A 3 -13.27 9.63 -7.63
CA VAL A 3 -14.26 8.58 -7.37
C VAL A 3 -15.46 8.63 -8.33
N PRO A 4 -16.04 9.77 -8.72
CA PRO A 4 -17.10 9.84 -9.73
C PRO A 4 -16.67 9.31 -11.10
N GLU A 5 -15.39 9.33 -11.42
CA GLU A 5 -14.86 8.82 -12.68
C GLU A 5 -14.74 7.29 -12.69
N VAL A 6 -14.68 6.66 -11.52
CA VAL A 6 -14.57 5.20 -11.35
C VAL A 6 -15.93 4.57 -10.99
N TYR A 7 -16.81 5.30 -10.29
CA TYR A 7 -18.12 4.81 -9.85
C TYR A 7 -19.25 5.58 -10.52
N ASP A 8 -20.27 4.88 -10.98
CA ASP A 8 -21.47 5.48 -11.60
C ASP A 8 -22.36 6.24 -10.59
N ARG A 9 -22.31 5.83 -9.33
CA ARG A 9 -23.01 6.47 -8.21
C ARG A 9 -22.16 6.40 -6.95
N LEU A 10 -22.16 7.51 -6.21
CA LEU A 10 -21.49 7.65 -4.93
C LEU A 10 -22.51 7.76 -3.80
N PRO A 11 -22.20 7.28 -2.57
CA PRO A 11 -22.93 7.68 -1.38
C PRO A 11 -22.84 9.19 -1.17
N SER A 12 -23.70 9.74 -0.33
CA SER A 12 -23.64 11.14 0.09
C SER A 12 -22.28 11.42 0.73
N GLU A 13 -21.74 12.60 0.46
CA GLU A 13 -20.49 13.03 1.08
C GLU A 13 -20.64 13.15 2.60
N GLY A 14 -19.66 12.67 3.34
CA GLY A 14 -19.55 12.88 4.78
C GLY A 14 -19.17 14.32 5.13
N ALA A 15 -19.26 14.68 6.38
CA ALA A 15 -18.81 15.99 6.88
C ALA A 15 -17.31 15.93 7.20
N LEU A 16 -16.55 16.92 6.71
CA LEU A 16 -15.17 17.14 7.15
C LEU A 16 -15.18 18.13 8.33
N ILE A 17 -14.70 17.69 9.47
CA ILE A 17 -14.57 18.49 10.69
C ILE A 17 -13.09 18.61 11.03
N LEU A 18 -12.59 19.84 11.10
CA LEU A 18 -11.25 20.13 11.58
C LEU A 18 -11.32 20.40 13.08
N CYS A 19 -10.46 19.70 13.85
CA CYS A 19 -10.38 19.81 15.30
C CYS A 19 -9.05 20.44 15.71
N ASP A 20 -9.05 21.20 16.79
CA ASP A 20 -7.84 21.86 17.31
C ASP A 20 -7.03 20.93 18.26
N SER A 21 -7.61 19.81 18.67
CA SER A 21 -6.94 18.82 19.54
C SER A 21 -7.20 17.39 19.08
N ILE A 22 -6.29 16.46 19.44
CA ILE A 22 -6.49 15.03 19.25
C ILE A 22 -7.74 14.57 20.02
N ALA A 23 -7.94 15.03 21.24
CA ALA A 23 -9.08 14.66 22.09
C ALA A 23 -10.41 14.97 21.41
N ASP A 24 -10.58 16.15 20.81
CA ASP A 24 -11.79 16.51 20.08
C ASP A 24 -12.00 15.66 18.83
N ALA A 25 -10.89 15.35 18.11
CA ALA A 25 -10.95 14.58 16.89
C ALA A 25 -11.34 13.10 17.11
N VAL A 26 -10.93 12.50 18.24
CA VAL A 26 -11.09 11.06 18.48
C VAL A 26 -12.29 10.71 19.36
N THR A 27 -12.95 11.71 19.96
CA THR A 27 -14.12 11.49 20.82
C THR A 27 -15.26 10.85 20.03
N GLY A 28 -15.66 9.63 20.41
CA GLY A 28 -16.73 8.88 19.77
C GLY A 28 -16.38 8.28 18.40
N ALA A 29 -15.12 8.35 17.98
CA ALA A 29 -14.67 7.75 16.73
C ALA A 29 -14.64 6.21 16.84
N GLU A 30 -15.11 5.52 15.81
CA GLU A 30 -15.02 4.05 15.68
C GLU A 30 -13.69 3.61 15.09
N TRP A 31 -13.11 4.45 14.21
CA TRP A 31 -11.81 4.26 13.56
C TRP A 31 -10.96 5.51 13.70
N ILE A 32 -9.73 5.34 14.13
CA ILE A 32 -8.75 6.42 14.27
C ILE A 32 -7.50 6.02 13.49
N GLN A 33 -7.12 6.83 12.51
CA GLN A 33 -5.93 6.61 11.69
C GLN A 33 -4.84 7.59 12.10
N GLU A 34 -3.77 7.10 12.72
CA GLU A 34 -2.57 7.87 13.02
C GLU A 34 -1.69 7.94 11.77
N SER A 35 -1.28 9.14 11.39
CA SER A 35 -0.43 9.40 10.21
C SER A 35 0.63 10.47 10.50
N THR A 36 1.19 10.47 11.71
CA THR A 36 2.30 11.36 12.09
C THR A 36 3.61 10.95 11.38
N PRO A 37 4.66 11.80 11.41
CA PRO A 37 5.93 11.46 10.78
C PRO A 37 6.48 10.09 11.22
N GLU A 38 7.22 9.43 10.34
CA GLU A 38 7.76 8.07 10.54
C GLU A 38 8.92 8.07 11.56
N ARG A 39 8.58 8.38 12.79
CA ARG A 39 9.46 8.39 13.96
C ARG A 39 8.73 7.75 15.13
N LEU A 40 9.30 6.67 15.65
CA LEU A 40 8.67 5.82 16.66
C LEU A 40 8.19 6.62 17.89
N GLU A 41 9.04 7.49 18.40
CA GLU A 41 8.73 8.28 19.61
C GLU A 41 7.56 9.25 19.38
N ILE A 42 7.47 9.85 18.17
CA ILE A 42 6.37 10.75 17.82
C ILE A 42 5.07 9.96 17.73
N LYS A 43 5.10 8.81 17.07
CA LYS A 43 3.93 7.93 16.93
C LYS A 43 3.44 7.43 18.29
N GLN A 44 4.36 6.98 19.15
CA GLN A 44 4.00 6.50 20.49
C GLN A 44 3.34 7.60 21.35
N VAL A 45 3.84 8.84 21.29
CA VAL A 45 3.23 9.99 21.98
C VAL A 45 1.83 10.27 21.45
N ALA A 46 1.66 10.34 20.13
CA ALA A 46 0.35 10.57 19.51
C ALA A 46 -0.65 9.44 19.84
N LEU A 47 -0.21 8.18 19.77
CA LEU A 47 -1.03 7.02 20.07
C LEU A 47 -1.45 6.99 21.56
N ALA A 48 -0.58 7.39 22.48
CA ALA A 48 -0.92 7.52 23.89
C ALA A 48 -1.99 8.60 24.10
N GLU A 49 -1.84 9.79 23.51
CA GLU A 49 -2.82 10.88 23.58
C GLU A 49 -4.17 10.49 22.98
N ILE A 50 -4.18 9.77 21.86
CA ILE A 50 -5.38 9.18 21.23
C ILE A 50 -6.09 8.28 22.24
N GLN A 51 -5.36 7.37 22.90
CA GLN A 51 -5.94 6.41 23.82
C GLN A 51 -6.46 7.04 25.11
N GLU A 52 -5.96 8.19 25.53
CA GLU A 52 -6.51 8.93 26.68
C GLU A 52 -7.95 9.41 26.42
N SER A 53 -8.31 9.68 25.18
CA SER A 53 -9.56 10.36 24.81
C SER A 53 -10.52 9.52 23.99
N CYS A 54 -10.06 8.46 23.31
CA CYS A 54 -10.93 7.61 22.50
C CYS A 54 -11.67 6.58 23.36
N VAL A 55 -12.80 6.08 22.84
CA VAL A 55 -13.55 4.99 23.46
C VAL A 55 -12.77 3.67 23.39
N VAL A 56 -13.05 2.76 24.33
CA VAL A 56 -12.35 1.47 24.43
C VAL A 56 -12.59 0.60 23.18
N GLU A 57 -13.74 0.75 22.59
CA GLU A 57 -14.16 0.01 21.40
C GLU A 57 -13.55 0.56 20.09
N ALA A 58 -12.97 1.76 20.10
CA ALA A 58 -12.36 2.31 18.89
C ALA A 58 -11.20 1.45 18.38
N ILE A 59 -11.06 1.34 17.07
CA ILE A 59 -9.86 0.80 16.45
C ILE A 59 -8.86 1.94 16.27
N VAL A 60 -7.68 1.79 16.86
CA VAL A 60 -6.56 2.72 16.69
C VAL A 60 -5.58 2.11 15.72
N ALA A 61 -5.45 2.70 14.55
CA ALA A 61 -4.61 2.21 13.48
C ALA A 61 -3.48 3.19 13.16
N SER A 62 -2.28 2.69 12.88
CA SER A 62 -1.17 3.50 12.38
C SER A 62 -0.94 3.27 10.89
N SER A 63 -0.62 4.34 10.16
CA SER A 63 -0.21 4.30 8.75
C SER A 63 1.28 4.01 8.56
N THR A 64 2.00 3.60 9.61
CA THR A 64 3.44 3.34 9.50
C THR A 64 3.76 2.36 8.40
N SER A 65 4.83 2.64 7.66
CA SER A 65 5.35 1.74 6.62
C SER A 65 6.42 0.79 7.16
N GLY A 66 7.08 1.14 8.27
CA GLY A 66 8.26 0.44 8.77
C GLY A 66 8.10 -0.26 10.10
N PHE A 67 7.42 0.38 11.07
CA PHE A 67 7.36 -0.10 12.45
C PHE A 67 6.37 -1.25 12.62
N MET A 68 6.75 -2.22 13.44
CA MET A 68 5.84 -3.29 13.84
C MET A 68 4.79 -2.77 14.84
N PRO A 69 3.56 -3.32 14.82
CA PRO A 69 2.53 -2.98 15.82
C PRO A 69 3.04 -3.13 17.25
N SER A 70 3.80 -4.17 17.56
CA SER A 70 4.37 -4.37 18.91
C SER A 70 5.31 -3.25 19.34
N GLU A 71 6.04 -2.62 18.42
CA GLU A 71 6.89 -1.45 18.72
C GLU A 71 6.03 -0.23 19.04
N LEU A 72 4.96 0.00 18.29
CA LEU A 72 4.01 1.08 18.53
C LEU A 72 3.24 0.90 19.85
N GLN A 73 2.96 -0.34 20.21
CA GLN A 73 2.24 -0.72 21.43
C GLN A 73 3.10 -0.61 22.71
N ALA A 74 4.40 -0.43 22.58
CA ALA A 74 5.27 -0.33 23.75
C ALA A 74 4.87 0.88 24.62
N GLY A 75 4.45 0.59 25.87
CA GLY A 75 3.92 1.60 26.80
C GLY A 75 2.47 2.01 26.57
N SER A 76 1.77 1.43 25.61
CA SER A 76 0.36 1.66 25.35
C SER A 76 -0.52 1.20 26.52
N ALA A 77 -1.54 1.98 26.87
CA ALA A 77 -2.51 1.63 27.90
C ALA A 77 -3.45 0.49 27.47
N ARG A 78 -3.73 0.41 26.17
CA ARG A 78 -4.63 -0.58 25.55
C ARG A 78 -4.01 -1.13 24.27
N PRO A 79 -2.95 -1.94 24.36
CA PRO A 79 -2.25 -2.47 23.18
C PRO A 79 -3.15 -3.33 22.28
N GLU A 80 -4.17 -3.97 22.83
CA GLU A 80 -5.13 -4.78 22.11
C GLU A 80 -6.04 -3.98 21.15
N GLN A 81 -6.11 -2.66 21.33
CA GLN A 81 -6.88 -1.74 20.51
C GLN A 81 -6.10 -1.26 19.27
N LEU A 82 -4.77 -1.42 19.30
CA LEU A 82 -3.86 -0.82 18.35
C LEU A 82 -3.33 -1.84 17.34
N LEU A 83 -3.47 -1.53 16.05
CA LEU A 83 -2.91 -2.31 14.94
C LEU A 83 -2.27 -1.37 13.91
N VAL A 84 -1.58 -1.93 12.93
CA VAL A 84 -1.19 -1.18 11.73
C VAL A 84 -2.23 -1.39 10.65
N ALA A 85 -2.68 -0.29 10.04
CA ALA A 85 -3.44 -0.28 8.80
C ALA A 85 -2.67 0.58 7.80
N HIS A 86 -1.81 -0.07 7.03
CA HIS A 86 -0.87 0.57 6.10
C HIS A 86 -1.51 0.73 4.71
N PRO A 87 -1.93 1.94 4.31
CA PRO A 87 -2.47 2.20 2.99
C PRO A 87 -1.32 2.48 2.01
N TYR A 88 -1.62 2.36 0.72
CA TYR A 88 -0.67 2.65 -0.36
C TYR A 88 -0.95 4.00 -1.00
N ASN A 89 0.10 4.78 -1.24
CA ASN A 89 -0.02 6.08 -1.91
C ASN A 89 -0.15 5.90 -3.43
N PRO A 90 -1.12 6.56 -4.09
CA PRO A 90 -2.12 7.48 -3.54
C PRO A 90 -3.34 6.75 -2.94
N VAL A 91 -3.59 7.00 -1.66
CA VAL A 91 -4.63 6.31 -0.87
C VAL A 91 -6.03 6.43 -1.48
N TYR A 92 -6.31 7.55 -2.13
CA TYR A 92 -7.58 7.84 -2.77
C TYR A 92 -7.79 7.13 -4.12
N LEU A 93 -6.80 6.39 -4.63
CA LEU A 93 -6.90 5.60 -5.88
C LEU A 93 -6.58 4.12 -5.66
N LEU A 94 -5.59 3.80 -4.84
CA LEU A 94 -5.20 2.42 -4.58
C LEU A 94 -6.06 1.82 -3.45
N PRO A 95 -6.99 0.90 -3.77
CA PRO A 95 -7.96 0.43 -2.79
C PRO A 95 -7.39 -0.69 -1.90
N ILE A 96 -6.15 -0.58 -1.44
CA ILE A 96 -5.50 -1.62 -0.66
C ILE A 96 -4.99 -1.08 0.67
N VAL A 97 -5.14 -1.89 1.73
CA VAL A 97 -4.57 -1.63 3.06
C VAL A 97 -4.01 -2.93 3.62
N GLU A 98 -2.76 -2.94 4.05
CA GLU A 98 -2.23 -4.02 4.86
C GLU A 98 -2.69 -3.85 6.30
N VAL A 99 -3.39 -4.85 6.83
CA VAL A 99 -3.79 -4.92 8.24
C VAL A 99 -2.79 -5.82 8.96
N VAL A 100 -2.04 -5.24 9.88
CA VAL A 100 -1.00 -5.96 10.61
C VAL A 100 -1.31 -5.92 12.10
N PRO A 101 -1.90 -6.98 12.66
CA PRO A 101 -2.05 -7.13 14.09
C PRO A 101 -0.77 -7.64 14.74
N SER A 102 -0.52 -7.28 16.00
CA SER A 102 0.40 -8.02 16.85
C SER A 102 -0.32 -9.20 17.54
N ALA A 103 0.44 -10.01 18.25
CA ALA A 103 -0.10 -11.17 18.97
C ALA A 103 -1.10 -10.82 20.09
N VAL A 104 -1.15 -9.56 20.54
CA VAL A 104 -2.06 -9.13 21.62
C VAL A 104 -3.38 -8.57 21.09
N VAL A 105 -3.50 -8.35 19.79
CA VAL A 105 -4.74 -7.85 19.17
C VAL A 105 -5.73 -9.00 19.00
N PRO A 106 -6.94 -8.92 19.59
CA PRO A 106 -7.95 -9.98 19.43
C PRO A 106 -8.41 -10.14 17.98
N GLU A 107 -8.71 -11.38 17.60
CA GLU A 107 -9.25 -11.70 16.27
C GLU A 107 -10.52 -10.90 15.93
N GLU A 108 -11.38 -10.66 16.92
CA GLU A 108 -12.60 -9.85 16.76
C GLU A 108 -12.25 -8.40 16.35
N THR A 109 -11.21 -7.81 16.92
CA THR A 109 -10.74 -6.47 16.56
C THR A 109 -10.24 -6.45 15.11
N VAL A 110 -9.51 -7.49 14.70
CA VAL A 110 -9.01 -7.62 13.32
C VAL A 110 -10.17 -7.74 12.34
N GLN A 111 -11.14 -8.62 12.59
CA GLN A 111 -12.32 -8.82 11.73
C GLN A 111 -13.15 -7.54 11.62
N ARG A 112 -13.29 -6.78 12.72
CA ARG A 112 -13.97 -5.49 12.70
C ARG A 112 -13.20 -4.46 11.89
N ALA A 113 -11.86 -4.44 11.98
CA ALA A 113 -11.03 -3.59 11.14
C ALA A 113 -11.21 -3.90 9.65
N GLU A 114 -11.19 -5.18 9.27
CA GLU A 114 -11.44 -5.62 7.89
C GLU A 114 -12.83 -5.18 7.39
N SER A 115 -13.86 -5.32 8.24
CA SER A 115 -15.22 -4.91 7.88
C SER A 115 -15.29 -3.41 7.63
N LEU A 116 -14.80 -2.58 8.56
CA LEU A 116 -14.84 -1.12 8.42
C LEU A 116 -14.05 -0.64 7.18
N LEU A 117 -12.88 -1.22 6.94
CA LEU A 117 -12.10 -0.89 5.74
C LEU A 117 -12.83 -1.29 4.46
N THR A 118 -13.48 -2.45 4.45
CA THR A 118 -14.28 -2.92 3.30
C THR A 118 -15.48 -2.00 3.06
N ASP A 119 -16.17 -1.57 4.12
CA ASP A 119 -17.34 -0.70 4.03
C ASP A 119 -17.01 0.67 3.43
N ILE A 120 -15.81 1.19 3.68
CA ILE A 120 -15.32 2.44 3.07
C ILE A 120 -14.68 2.24 1.69
N GLY A 121 -14.73 1.03 1.14
CA GLY A 121 -14.25 0.76 -0.22
C GLY A 121 -12.78 0.35 -0.32
N MET A 122 -12.13 0.03 0.78
CA MET A 122 -10.76 -0.49 0.78
C MET A 122 -10.76 -2.02 0.74
N LYS A 123 -9.67 -2.58 0.25
CA LYS A 123 -9.40 -4.02 0.26
C LYS A 123 -8.35 -4.32 1.35
N PRO A 124 -8.76 -4.78 2.54
CA PRO A 124 -7.81 -5.18 3.56
C PRO A 124 -7.08 -6.47 3.16
N ILE A 125 -5.79 -6.52 3.45
CA ILE A 125 -4.94 -7.72 3.38
C ILE A 125 -4.36 -7.92 4.76
N THR A 126 -4.92 -8.85 5.51
CA THR A 126 -4.47 -9.13 6.87
C THR A 126 -3.26 -10.05 6.87
N LEU A 127 -2.18 -9.59 7.48
CA LEU A 127 -0.97 -10.37 7.64
C LEU A 127 -1.09 -11.32 8.83
N ARG A 128 -0.48 -12.49 8.70
CA ARG A 128 -0.51 -13.53 9.75
C ARG A 128 0.46 -13.27 10.90
N ALA A 129 1.44 -12.43 10.67
CA ALA A 129 2.45 -12.04 11.65
C ALA A 129 2.99 -10.65 11.32
N GLU A 130 3.36 -9.91 12.35
CA GLU A 130 4.09 -8.67 12.19
C GLU A 130 5.53 -8.93 11.75
N ILE A 131 6.01 -8.10 10.84
CA ILE A 131 7.40 -8.07 10.38
C ILE A 131 7.78 -6.61 10.11
N PRO A 132 9.06 -6.23 10.25
CA PRO A 132 9.51 -4.90 9.85
C PRO A 132 9.19 -4.63 8.37
N ALA A 133 8.68 -3.43 8.07
CA ALA A 133 8.31 -2.98 6.72
C ALA A 133 7.19 -3.81 6.06
N HIS A 134 6.44 -4.59 6.82
CA HIS A 134 5.30 -5.38 6.36
C HIS A 134 5.63 -6.25 5.11
N VAL A 135 4.65 -6.67 4.33
CA VAL A 135 4.92 -7.47 3.12
C VAL A 135 5.15 -6.59 1.91
N GLY A 136 4.35 -5.54 1.75
CA GLY A 136 4.40 -4.71 0.56
C GLY A 136 5.71 -3.94 0.44
N ASP A 137 6.13 -3.24 1.48
CA ASP A 137 7.37 -2.48 1.46
C ASP A 137 8.60 -3.40 1.39
N ARG A 138 8.56 -4.61 2.00
CA ARG A 138 9.64 -5.58 1.80
C ARG A 138 9.82 -6.01 0.35
N LEU A 139 8.72 -6.17 -0.39
CA LEU A 139 8.78 -6.48 -1.81
C LEU A 139 9.26 -5.29 -2.64
N LEU A 140 8.79 -4.07 -2.32
CA LEU A 140 9.27 -2.84 -2.94
C LEU A 140 10.77 -2.62 -2.69
N GLU A 141 11.22 -2.79 -1.45
CA GLU A 141 12.63 -2.66 -1.06
C GLU A 141 13.53 -3.67 -1.78
N ALA A 142 13.06 -4.89 -2.03
CA ALA A 142 13.82 -5.86 -2.80
C ALA A 142 14.10 -5.36 -4.22
N VAL A 143 13.09 -4.82 -4.89
CA VAL A 143 13.24 -4.25 -6.24
C VAL A 143 14.09 -2.98 -6.21
N TRP A 144 13.86 -2.11 -5.21
CA TRP A 144 14.58 -0.84 -5.06
C TRP A 144 16.09 -1.06 -4.84
N ARG A 145 16.45 -1.96 -3.93
CA ARG A 145 17.86 -2.31 -3.66
C ARG A 145 18.59 -2.84 -4.89
N GLU A 146 17.94 -3.72 -5.65
CA GLU A 146 18.51 -4.23 -6.89
C GLU A 146 18.68 -3.13 -7.94
N ALA A 147 17.70 -2.23 -8.07
CA ALA A 147 17.79 -1.08 -8.97
C ALA A 147 18.98 -0.17 -8.64
N LEU A 148 19.22 0.12 -7.36
CA LEU A 148 20.38 0.92 -6.92
C LEU A 148 21.71 0.27 -7.31
N TRP A 149 21.83 -1.05 -7.19
CA TRP A 149 23.02 -1.78 -7.62
C TRP A 149 23.23 -1.71 -9.13
N LEU A 150 22.18 -1.85 -9.93
CA LEU A 150 22.26 -1.75 -11.39
C LEU A 150 22.74 -0.38 -11.86
N ILE A 151 22.33 0.69 -11.18
CA ILE A 151 22.82 2.06 -11.45
C ILE A 151 24.27 2.22 -10.99
N LYS A 152 24.59 1.78 -9.78
CA LYS A 152 25.95 1.87 -9.22
C LYS A 152 26.97 1.17 -10.10
N ASP A 153 26.66 -0.03 -10.56
CA ASP A 153 27.53 -0.83 -11.42
C ASP A 153 27.53 -0.34 -12.88
N GLY A 154 26.75 0.68 -13.22
CA GLY A 154 26.68 1.25 -14.57
C GLY A 154 26.01 0.33 -15.59
N VAL A 155 25.17 -0.61 -15.13
CA VAL A 155 24.49 -1.58 -15.99
C VAL A 155 23.28 -0.95 -16.68
N ALA A 156 22.52 -0.10 -15.96
CA ALA A 156 21.33 0.55 -16.49
C ALA A 156 21.19 1.98 -15.95
N THR A 157 20.43 2.81 -16.64
CA THR A 157 19.96 4.12 -16.18
C THR A 157 18.62 4.01 -15.45
N THR A 158 18.23 5.05 -14.73
CA THR A 158 16.87 5.14 -14.10
C THR A 158 15.76 4.94 -15.14
N GLU A 159 15.84 5.62 -16.29
CA GLU A 159 14.90 5.51 -17.39
C GLU A 159 14.77 4.07 -17.92
N GLN A 160 15.91 3.39 -18.14
CA GLN A 160 15.88 2.00 -18.61
C GLN A 160 15.24 1.04 -17.60
N ILE A 161 15.45 1.27 -16.30
CA ILE A 161 14.83 0.46 -15.24
C ILE A 161 13.32 0.71 -15.22
N ASP A 162 12.89 1.98 -15.28
CA ASP A 162 11.47 2.34 -15.30
C ASP A 162 10.77 1.82 -16.56
N ASP A 163 11.42 1.88 -17.72
CA ASP A 163 10.89 1.33 -18.97
C ASP A 163 10.67 -0.18 -18.88
N LEU A 164 11.60 -0.93 -18.30
CA LEU A 164 11.44 -2.37 -18.08
C LEU A 164 10.24 -2.69 -17.19
N MET A 165 9.94 -1.83 -16.21
CA MET A 165 8.77 -1.99 -15.34
C MET A 165 7.48 -1.60 -16.07
N THR A 166 7.43 -0.39 -16.64
CA THR A 166 6.18 0.19 -17.18
C THR A 166 5.74 -0.43 -18.49
N HIS A 167 6.68 -0.89 -19.33
CA HIS A 167 6.38 -1.54 -20.62
C HIS A 167 6.54 -3.08 -20.56
N GLY A 168 7.08 -3.61 -19.47
CA GLY A 168 7.39 -5.03 -19.31
C GLY A 168 6.60 -5.73 -18.22
N PHE A 169 7.32 -6.18 -17.21
CA PHE A 169 6.74 -7.05 -16.18
C PHE A 169 5.73 -6.37 -15.26
N GLY A 170 5.79 -5.05 -15.06
CA GLY A 170 4.82 -4.30 -14.28
C GLY A 170 3.40 -4.40 -14.85
N LEU A 171 3.24 -4.41 -16.18
CA LEU A 171 1.94 -4.60 -16.82
C LEU A 171 1.34 -5.98 -16.51
N ARG A 172 2.17 -7.02 -16.35
CA ARG A 172 1.70 -8.35 -15.95
C ARG A 172 1.31 -8.37 -14.48
N TRP A 173 2.10 -7.72 -13.63
CA TRP A 173 1.85 -7.65 -12.19
C TRP A 173 0.60 -6.85 -11.85
N ALA A 174 0.29 -5.81 -12.61
CA ALA A 174 -0.95 -5.05 -12.44
C ALA A 174 -2.22 -5.91 -12.66
N GLN A 175 -2.12 -6.98 -13.45
CA GLN A 175 -3.25 -7.88 -13.77
C GLN A 175 -3.27 -9.13 -12.89
N LYS A 176 -2.12 -9.80 -12.73
CA LYS A 176 -2.03 -11.15 -12.16
C LYS A 176 -1.22 -11.20 -10.85
N GLY A 177 -0.49 -10.15 -10.51
CA GLY A 177 0.48 -10.21 -9.42
C GLY A 177 1.68 -11.11 -9.75
N LEU A 178 2.47 -11.42 -8.72
CA LEU A 178 3.74 -12.14 -8.87
C LEU A 178 3.53 -13.64 -9.12
N PHE A 179 2.86 -14.32 -8.19
CA PHE A 179 2.74 -15.78 -8.24
C PHE A 179 1.89 -16.29 -9.40
N GLU A 180 0.79 -15.62 -9.74
CA GLU A 180 -0.04 -16.03 -10.86
C GLU A 180 0.66 -15.79 -12.20
N THR A 181 1.50 -14.75 -12.31
CA THR A 181 2.37 -14.55 -13.48
C THR A 181 3.30 -15.73 -13.68
N TYR A 182 3.95 -16.22 -12.63
CA TYR A 182 4.84 -17.37 -12.73
C TYR A 182 4.10 -18.70 -12.91
N ARG A 183 2.93 -18.86 -12.32
CA ARG A 183 2.05 -20.00 -12.59
C ARG A 183 1.71 -20.09 -14.08
N THR A 184 1.38 -18.97 -14.70
CA THR A 184 1.09 -18.92 -16.14
C THR A 184 2.33 -19.24 -16.98
N ALA A 185 3.51 -18.79 -16.55
CA ALA A 185 4.78 -19.12 -17.23
C ALA A 185 5.14 -20.59 -17.17
N GLY A 186 4.62 -21.34 -16.19
CA GLY A 186 4.77 -22.79 -16.10
C GLY A 186 3.93 -23.60 -17.11
N GLY A 187 3.10 -22.93 -17.91
CA GLY A 187 2.20 -23.56 -18.89
C GLY A 187 1.15 -24.46 -18.24
N GLU A 188 0.69 -25.48 -18.93
CA GLU A 188 -0.34 -26.41 -18.45
C GLU A 188 0.06 -27.13 -17.14
N ALA A 189 1.35 -27.34 -16.89
CA ALA A 189 1.86 -27.96 -15.68
C ALA A 189 1.95 -27.00 -14.47
N GLY A 190 1.72 -25.68 -14.69
CA GLY A 190 1.51 -24.68 -13.67
C GLY A 190 2.74 -24.37 -12.78
N MET A 191 2.48 -23.93 -11.54
CA MET A 191 3.51 -23.45 -10.63
C MET A 191 4.55 -24.51 -10.27
N LYS A 192 4.15 -25.79 -10.12
CA LYS A 192 5.08 -26.86 -9.79
C LYS A 192 6.17 -26.98 -10.85
N HIS A 193 5.77 -27.03 -12.12
CA HIS A 193 6.72 -27.10 -13.23
C HIS A 193 7.63 -25.87 -13.30
N PHE A 194 7.06 -24.67 -13.09
CA PHE A 194 7.85 -23.46 -13.05
C PHE A 194 8.94 -23.52 -11.96
N LEU A 195 8.58 -23.94 -10.75
CA LEU A 195 9.53 -24.04 -9.63
C LEU A 195 10.58 -25.14 -9.85
N GLU A 196 10.22 -26.27 -10.43
CA GLU A 196 11.16 -27.35 -10.75
C GLU A 196 12.17 -26.91 -11.83
N GLN A 197 11.70 -26.18 -12.84
CA GLN A 197 12.53 -25.74 -13.97
C GLN A 197 13.42 -24.54 -13.60
N PHE A 198 12.87 -23.52 -12.94
CA PHE A 198 13.55 -22.26 -12.67
C PHE A 198 14.02 -22.10 -11.22
N GLY A 199 13.54 -22.93 -10.28
CA GLY A 199 13.99 -22.90 -8.89
C GLY A 199 15.51 -23.01 -8.73
N PRO A 200 16.21 -23.88 -9.46
CA PRO A 200 17.68 -23.95 -9.42
C PRO A 200 18.37 -22.62 -9.75
N CYS A 201 17.79 -21.79 -10.60
CA CYS A 201 18.34 -20.47 -10.97
C CYS A 201 18.39 -19.50 -9.80
N LEU A 202 17.55 -19.69 -8.77
CA LEU A 202 17.55 -18.87 -7.55
C LEU A 202 18.83 -19.04 -6.73
N GLN A 203 19.60 -20.11 -6.98
CA GLN A 203 20.93 -20.32 -6.38
C GLN A 203 22.03 -19.56 -7.10
N TRP A 204 21.73 -18.96 -8.25
CA TRP A 204 22.72 -18.26 -9.04
C TRP A 204 22.86 -16.81 -8.57
N PRO A 205 24.05 -16.18 -8.72
CA PRO A 205 24.31 -14.83 -8.24
C PRO A 205 23.74 -13.77 -9.21
N TRP A 206 22.43 -13.85 -9.49
CA TRP A 206 21.76 -12.91 -10.38
C TRP A 206 21.30 -11.63 -9.70
N THR A 207 21.38 -11.57 -8.37
CA THR A 207 20.88 -10.47 -7.58
C THR A 207 21.78 -10.19 -6.37
N LYS A 208 21.82 -8.95 -5.93
CA LYS A 208 22.53 -8.47 -4.75
C LYS A 208 21.58 -8.10 -3.58
N LEU A 209 20.43 -8.71 -3.48
CA LEU A 209 19.35 -8.33 -2.54
C LEU A 209 19.76 -8.24 -1.07
N THR A 210 20.84 -8.89 -0.66
CA THR A 210 21.35 -8.82 0.72
C THR A 210 22.22 -7.61 0.99
N ASP A 211 22.72 -6.95 -0.07
CA ASP A 211 23.58 -5.78 0.01
C ASP A 211 22.84 -4.52 -0.44
N VAL A 212 23.22 -3.37 0.14
CA VAL A 212 22.73 -2.05 -0.28
C VAL A 212 23.97 -1.25 -0.70
N PRO A 213 23.98 -0.57 -1.88
CA PRO A 213 25.07 0.31 -2.24
C PRO A 213 25.19 1.46 -1.24
N ASP A 214 26.43 1.87 -0.94
CA ASP A 214 26.63 3.11 -0.20
C ASP A 214 26.10 4.28 -1.03
N LEU A 215 25.22 5.07 -0.45
CA LEU A 215 24.70 6.30 -1.05
C LEU A 215 25.71 7.44 -0.82
N ASP A 216 26.87 7.33 -1.48
CA ASP A 216 27.83 8.41 -1.52
C ASP A 216 27.36 9.55 -2.44
N ASP A 217 27.99 10.72 -2.31
CA ASP A 217 27.63 11.91 -3.09
C ASP A 217 27.65 11.64 -4.61
N ALA A 218 28.60 10.84 -5.08
CA ALA A 218 28.72 10.52 -6.50
C ALA A 218 27.56 9.66 -7.04
N LEU A 219 27.04 8.74 -6.24
CA LEU A 219 25.87 7.93 -6.61
C LEU A 219 24.60 8.77 -6.54
N ILE A 220 24.45 9.58 -5.48
CA ILE A 220 23.31 10.49 -5.32
C ILE A 220 23.24 11.46 -6.50
N ASP A 221 24.35 12.15 -6.82
CA ASP A 221 24.41 13.11 -7.94
C ASP A 221 24.03 12.45 -9.26
N ARG A 222 24.52 11.24 -9.51
CA ARG A 222 24.18 10.48 -10.72
C ARG A 222 22.70 10.14 -10.81
N ILE A 223 22.10 9.69 -9.72
CA ILE A 223 20.66 9.36 -9.69
C ILE A 223 19.82 10.61 -9.91
N VAL A 224 20.17 11.72 -9.25
CA VAL A 224 19.48 13.01 -9.40
C VAL A 224 19.55 13.50 -10.83
N GLU A 225 20.75 13.55 -11.44
CA GLU A 225 20.93 13.97 -12.83
C GLU A 225 20.08 13.15 -13.81
N GLN A 226 20.08 11.82 -13.64
CA GLN A 226 19.28 10.93 -14.50
C GLN A 226 17.79 11.13 -14.29
N SER A 227 17.34 11.26 -13.05
CA SER A 227 15.93 11.46 -12.71
C SER A 227 15.40 12.82 -13.21
N ASP A 228 16.22 13.88 -13.12
CA ASP A 228 15.86 15.21 -13.64
C ASP A 228 15.74 15.19 -15.18
N ALA A 229 16.67 14.52 -15.85
CA ALA A 229 16.62 14.33 -17.29
C ALA A 229 15.36 13.56 -17.72
N GLN A 230 14.99 12.50 -17.00
CA GLN A 230 13.79 11.69 -17.21
C GLN A 230 12.50 12.50 -16.97
N ALA A 231 12.46 13.34 -15.93
CA ALA A 231 11.34 14.23 -15.67
C ALA A 231 11.11 15.25 -16.80
N ALA A 232 12.14 15.56 -17.60
CA ALA A 232 12.08 16.45 -18.75
C ALA A 232 11.47 17.84 -18.44
N GLY A 233 11.80 18.39 -17.27
CA GLY A 233 11.31 19.69 -16.80
C GLY A 233 9.90 19.70 -16.23
N ARG A 234 9.21 18.55 -16.12
CA ARG A 234 7.91 18.45 -15.45
C ARG A 234 8.10 18.61 -13.94
N SER A 235 7.18 19.34 -13.33
CA SER A 235 7.10 19.44 -11.87
C SER A 235 6.57 18.14 -11.25
N VAL A 236 6.77 17.95 -9.96
CA VAL A 236 6.20 16.81 -9.22
C VAL A 236 4.67 16.78 -9.33
N SER A 237 4.00 17.94 -9.28
CA SER A 237 2.54 18.04 -9.43
C SER A 237 2.06 17.55 -10.80
N GLU A 238 2.77 17.90 -11.89
CA GLU A 238 2.44 17.43 -13.23
C GLU A 238 2.63 15.91 -13.37
N LEU A 239 3.68 15.35 -12.75
CA LEU A 239 3.91 13.90 -12.73
C LEU A 239 2.84 13.17 -11.90
N GLU A 240 2.37 13.77 -10.80
CA GLU A 240 1.27 13.22 -9.99
C GLU A 240 -0.07 13.25 -10.73
N GLU A 241 -0.39 14.33 -11.43
CA GLU A 241 -1.59 14.44 -12.26
C GLU A 241 -1.60 13.40 -13.39
N GLU A 242 -0.47 13.20 -14.05
CA GLU A 242 -0.29 12.16 -15.08
C GLU A 242 -0.46 10.75 -14.49
N ARG A 243 0.18 10.47 -13.36
CA ARG A 243 0.02 9.19 -12.64
C ARG A 243 -1.44 8.91 -12.31
N ASP A 244 -2.14 9.89 -11.73
CA ASP A 244 -3.53 9.72 -11.31
C ASP A 244 -4.47 9.49 -12.49
N ALA A 245 -4.27 10.22 -13.59
CA ALA A 245 -5.02 9.99 -14.83
C ALA A 245 -4.80 8.58 -15.40
N ASN A 246 -3.55 8.10 -15.39
CA ASN A 246 -3.20 6.76 -15.85
C ASN A 246 -3.80 5.67 -14.94
N LEU A 247 -3.75 5.84 -13.61
CA LEU A 247 -4.36 4.90 -12.67
C LEU A 247 -5.88 4.81 -12.86
N VAL A 248 -6.57 5.95 -13.05
CA VAL A 248 -8.01 5.98 -13.33
C VAL A 248 -8.31 5.23 -14.63
N ALA A 249 -7.53 5.44 -15.70
CA ALA A 249 -7.70 4.75 -16.97
C ALA A 249 -7.50 3.23 -16.82
N MET A 250 -6.45 2.80 -16.09
CA MET A 250 -6.20 1.38 -15.81
C MET A 250 -7.32 0.75 -15.00
N LEU A 251 -7.79 1.42 -13.95
CA LEU A 251 -8.89 0.93 -13.10
C LEU A 251 -10.18 0.80 -13.90
N LYS A 252 -10.48 1.75 -14.80
CA LYS A 252 -11.65 1.67 -15.72
C LYS A 252 -11.53 0.46 -16.65
N ALA A 253 -10.37 0.23 -17.26
CA ALA A 253 -10.14 -0.93 -18.13
C ALA A 253 -10.28 -2.25 -17.36
N LEU A 254 -9.68 -2.36 -16.18
CA LEU A 254 -9.79 -3.55 -15.32
C LEU A 254 -11.24 -3.80 -14.84
N ARG A 255 -12.04 -2.73 -14.62
CA ARG A 255 -13.46 -2.85 -14.30
C ARG A 255 -14.28 -3.40 -15.46
N GLN A 256 -13.99 -3.00 -16.69
CA GLN A 256 -14.68 -3.51 -17.89
C GLN A 256 -14.45 -5.02 -18.06
N GLU A 257 -13.23 -5.47 -17.79
CA GLU A 257 -12.86 -6.90 -17.88
C GLU A 257 -13.21 -7.72 -16.62
N ASP A 258 -13.74 -7.09 -15.57
CA ASP A 258 -14.06 -7.70 -14.27
C ASP A 258 -12.89 -8.49 -13.65
N THR A 259 -11.68 -7.93 -13.74
CA THR A 259 -10.44 -8.59 -13.29
C THR A 259 -9.68 -7.74 -12.26
N ALA A 260 -8.81 -8.37 -11.47
CA ALA A 260 -7.90 -7.73 -10.51
C ALA A 260 -8.58 -6.66 -9.63
N ALA A 261 -8.01 -5.44 -9.56
CA ALA A 261 -8.61 -4.32 -8.84
C ALA A 261 -9.99 -3.93 -9.40
N GLY A 262 -10.22 -4.09 -10.70
CA GLY A 262 -11.49 -3.82 -11.35
C GLY A 262 -12.62 -4.71 -10.86
N ALA A 263 -12.39 -6.01 -10.71
CA ALA A 263 -13.37 -6.95 -10.14
C ALA A 263 -13.74 -6.60 -8.70
N PHE A 264 -12.78 -6.13 -7.91
CA PHE A 264 -13.04 -5.64 -6.56
C PHE A 264 -13.94 -4.41 -6.58
N LEU A 265 -13.62 -3.40 -7.39
CA LEU A 265 -14.42 -2.19 -7.54
C LEU A 265 -15.84 -2.46 -8.03
N ASN A 266 -16.03 -3.44 -8.93
CA ASN A 266 -17.37 -3.85 -9.38
C ASN A 266 -18.20 -4.47 -8.26
N ARG A 267 -17.59 -5.25 -7.37
CA ARG A 267 -18.27 -5.79 -6.19
C ARG A 267 -18.69 -4.70 -5.22
N LEU A 268 -17.84 -3.71 -4.97
CA LEU A 268 -18.17 -2.56 -4.11
C LEU A 268 -19.28 -1.69 -4.68
N GLY A 269 -19.34 -1.47 -5.97
CA GLY A 269 -20.37 -0.67 -6.62
C GLY A 269 -21.79 -1.22 -6.42
N ARG A 270 -21.94 -2.52 -6.14
CA ARG A 270 -23.24 -3.14 -5.87
C ARG A 270 -23.84 -2.76 -4.51
N PRO A 271 -23.12 -2.82 -3.38
CA PRO A 271 -23.60 -2.36 -2.08
C PRO A 271 -23.86 -0.84 -2.04
N LEU A 272 -22.97 -0.04 -2.63
CA LEU A 272 -23.10 1.43 -2.67
C LEU A 272 -24.35 1.86 -3.46
N THR A 273 -24.68 1.16 -4.54
CA THR A 273 -25.89 1.38 -5.33
C THR A 273 -27.15 1.02 -4.52
N ASN A 274 -27.07 0.05 -3.62
CA ASN A 274 -28.20 -0.36 -2.78
C ASN A 274 -28.44 0.62 -1.62
N LEU A 275 -27.38 1.19 -1.03
CA LEU A 275 -27.50 2.23 0.00
C LEU A 275 -28.17 3.50 -0.52
N ALA A 276 -27.88 3.90 -1.76
CA ALA A 276 -28.52 5.06 -2.40
C ALA A 276 -30.02 4.85 -2.68
N LYS A 277 -30.50 3.61 -2.83
CA LYS A 277 -31.92 3.28 -3.07
C LYS A 277 -32.78 3.27 -1.80
N HIS A 278 -32.17 3.22 -0.62
CA HIS A 278 -32.88 3.26 0.66
C HIS A 278 -33.00 4.67 1.26
N GLN A 279 -32.49 5.70 0.56
CA GLN A 279 -32.57 7.10 0.96
C GLN A 279 -33.55 7.93 0.10
N GLU A 280 -34.25 7.31 -0.86
CA GLU A 280 -35.42 7.85 -1.57
C GLU A 280 -36.71 7.31 -0.91
#